data_f562eee3fc00ca0ffd93bbb4164784f5
#
_entry.id   f562eee3fc00ca0ffd93bbb4164784f5
#
_cell.length_a   1.000
_cell.length_b   1.000
_cell.length_c   1.000
_cell.angle_alpha   90.00
_cell.angle_beta   90.00
_cell.angle_gamma   90.00
#
_symmetry.space_group_name_H-M   'P 1'
#
loop_
_entity.id
_entity.type
_entity.pdbx_description
1 polymer ?
#
loop_
_entity_poly.entity_id
_entity_poly.type
_entity_poly.pdbx_seq_one_letter_code
_entity_poly.pdbx_strand_id
1 'polypeptide(L)'
;SEMCIRDRSNKRRGFFSINAIWKNKIAVLVGDFLLSKGMLLCIDNKDYDILDVISESVKQMSEGELLQIEKAKKLDIDEETYFEIIKKKTASLISSCCKIAAVSVNSSSSEVKRITKIGMHIGIAFQIKDDLFDYGKKTIGKPRGIDIKQKKITLPLIYTLNNINKSEKRWLIK
;
A
#
# COMPACT_ATOMS: atom_id res chain seq x y z
N SER A 1 -0.43 -6.98 7.29
CA SER A 1 -0.77 -7.39 8.68
C SER A 1 -0.15 -6.51 9.75
N GLU A 2 1.14 -6.18 9.69
CA GLU A 2 1.77 -5.24 10.65
C GLU A 2 1.27 -3.79 10.55
N MET A 3 0.85 -3.33 9.37
CA MET A 3 0.20 -2.03 9.24
C MET A 3 -1.05 -1.89 10.11
N CYS A 4 -1.84 -2.96 10.26
CA CYS A 4 -2.99 -2.97 11.16
C CYS A 4 -2.60 -2.96 12.63
N ILE A 5 -1.44 -3.51 12.99
CA ILE A 5 -0.91 -3.52 14.36
C ILE A 5 -0.35 -2.15 14.75
N ARG A 6 0.26 -1.44 13.80
CA ARG A 6 0.89 -0.15 13.99
C ARG A 6 -0.11 1.01 13.95
N ASP A 7 -1.11 0.93 13.09
CA ASP A 7 -2.25 1.85 13.00
C ASP A 7 -3.31 1.47 14.04
N ARG A 8 -3.08 1.75 15.30
CA ARG A 8 -4.05 1.60 16.40
C ARG A 8 -5.23 2.57 16.28
N SER A 9 -5.62 2.92 15.10
CA SER A 9 -6.76 3.76 14.81
C SER A 9 -8.05 3.02 15.20
N ASN A 10 -8.73 3.49 16.23
CA ASN A 10 -10.00 2.92 16.68
C ASN A 10 -11.15 3.15 15.70
N LYS A 11 -11.00 4.07 14.77
CA LYS A 11 -12.01 4.39 13.75
C LYS A 11 -11.38 4.49 12.37
N ARG A 12 -12.06 3.94 11.36
CA ARG A 12 -11.70 4.06 9.95
C ARG A 12 -12.94 4.41 9.13
N ARG A 13 -12.91 5.50 8.38
CA ARG A 13 -14.05 5.99 7.57
C ARG A 13 -15.33 6.15 8.38
N GLY A 14 -15.25 6.62 9.64
CA GLY A 14 -16.40 6.82 10.52
C GLY A 14 -16.87 5.59 11.30
N PHE A 15 -16.37 4.38 10.96
CA PHE A 15 -16.73 3.13 11.64
C PHE A 15 -15.62 2.67 12.59
N PHE A 16 -15.97 1.85 13.57
CA PHE A 16 -14.98 1.17 14.40
C PHE A 16 -14.14 0.22 13.54
N SER A 17 -12.83 0.27 13.72
CA SER A 17 -11.93 -0.68 13.05
C SER A 17 -12.08 -2.08 13.65
N ILE A 18 -11.74 -3.12 12.88
CA ILE A 18 -11.72 -4.50 13.36
C ILE A 18 -10.79 -4.61 14.59
N ASN A 19 -9.69 -3.87 14.60
CA ASN A 19 -8.77 -3.80 15.74
C ASN A 19 -9.41 -3.24 17.01
N ALA A 20 -10.32 -2.28 16.88
CA ALA A 20 -11.05 -1.71 18.02
C ALA A 20 -12.07 -2.68 18.61
N ILE A 21 -12.66 -3.55 17.78
CA ILE A 21 -13.70 -4.50 18.18
C ILE A 21 -13.07 -5.79 18.73
N TRP A 22 -12.08 -6.36 18.01
CA TRP A 22 -11.61 -7.74 18.27
C TRP A 22 -10.13 -7.88 18.60
N LYS A 23 -9.41 -6.80 18.88
CA LYS A 23 -7.95 -6.77 19.10
C LYS A 23 -7.12 -7.12 17.83
N ASN A 24 -5.91 -6.63 17.77
CA ASN A 24 -5.01 -6.75 16.61
C ASN A 24 -4.77 -8.21 16.16
N LYS A 25 -4.63 -9.14 17.11
CA LYS A 25 -4.35 -10.56 16.81
C LYS A 25 -5.45 -11.19 15.95
N ILE A 26 -6.71 -10.91 16.28
CA ILE A 26 -7.86 -11.46 15.52
C ILE A 26 -7.94 -10.82 14.14
N ALA A 27 -7.67 -9.51 14.02
CA ALA A 27 -7.68 -8.84 12.73
C ALA A 27 -6.64 -9.43 11.75
N VAL A 28 -5.44 -9.76 12.25
CA VAL A 28 -4.41 -10.46 11.45
C VAL A 28 -4.88 -11.83 11.02
N LEU A 29 -5.35 -12.65 11.96
CA LEU A 29 -5.83 -14.02 11.67
C LEU A 29 -6.99 -14.04 10.68
N VAL A 30 -7.92 -13.07 10.75
CA VAL A 30 -9.01 -12.94 9.76
C VAL A 30 -8.46 -12.61 8.38
N GLY A 31 -7.47 -11.73 8.29
CA GLY A 31 -6.79 -11.43 7.02
C GLY A 31 -6.12 -12.66 6.41
N ASP A 32 -5.37 -13.40 7.21
CA ASP A 32 -4.69 -14.63 6.78
C ASP A 32 -5.70 -15.71 6.35
N PHE A 33 -6.78 -15.87 7.10
CA PHE A 33 -7.87 -16.80 6.77
C PHE A 33 -8.53 -16.44 5.42
N LEU A 34 -8.87 -15.16 5.20
CA LEU A 34 -9.51 -14.72 3.96
C LEU A 34 -8.59 -14.89 2.76
N LEU A 35 -7.30 -14.58 2.91
CA LEU A 35 -6.30 -14.79 1.87
C LEU A 35 -6.18 -16.27 1.52
N SER A 36 -5.99 -17.13 2.52
CA SER A 36 -5.89 -18.59 2.35
C SER A 36 -7.14 -19.17 1.69
N LYS A 37 -8.32 -18.72 2.10
CA LYS A 37 -9.59 -19.15 1.50
C LYS A 37 -9.69 -18.71 0.04
N GLY A 38 -9.28 -17.48 -0.31
CA GLY A 38 -9.23 -17.01 -1.69
C GLY A 38 -8.30 -17.86 -2.57
N MET A 39 -7.12 -18.20 -2.07
CA MET A 39 -6.18 -19.06 -2.79
C MET A 39 -6.73 -20.48 -3.00
N LEU A 40 -7.36 -21.06 -1.97
CA LEU A 40 -8.01 -22.37 -2.07
C LEU A 40 -9.13 -22.38 -3.12
N LEU A 41 -9.95 -21.32 -3.18
CA LEU A 41 -10.98 -21.19 -4.22
C LEU A 41 -10.40 -21.23 -5.64
N CYS A 42 -9.24 -20.57 -5.86
CA CYS A 42 -8.56 -20.64 -7.16
C CYS A 42 -8.10 -22.06 -7.48
N ILE A 43 -7.58 -22.79 -6.48
CA ILE A 43 -7.13 -24.18 -6.65
C ILE A 43 -8.31 -25.11 -6.96
N ASP A 44 -9.40 -25.00 -6.19
CA ASP A 44 -10.59 -25.85 -6.32
C ASP A 44 -11.26 -25.68 -7.70
N ASN A 45 -11.23 -24.44 -8.24
CA ASN A 45 -11.77 -24.13 -9.57
C ASN A 45 -10.73 -24.29 -10.70
N LYS A 46 -9.48 -24.64 -10.38
CA LYS A 46 -8.36 -24.76 -11.33
C LYS A 46 -8.01 -23.43 -12.04
N ASP A 47 -8.29 -22.30 -11.38
CA ASP A 47 -7.99 -20.95 -11.86
C ASP A 47 -6.54 -20.58 -11.57
N TYR A 48 -5.59 -21.36 -12.09
CA TYR A 48 -4.15 -21.22 -11.80
C TYR A 48 -3.59 -19.88 -12.27
N ASP A 49 -4.08 -19.33 -13.37
CA ASP A 49 -3.67 -18.01 -13.85
C ASP A 49 -4.04 -16.89 -12.86
N ILE A 50 -5.21 -17.00 -12.22
CA ILE A 50 -5.65 -16.07 -11.18
C ILE A 50 -4.83 -16.27 -9.91
N LEU A 51 -4.56 -17.51 -9.52
CA LEU A 51 -3.73 -17.85 -8.37
C LEU A 51 -2.31 -17.29 -8.51
N ASP A 52 -1.71 -17.39 -9.71
CA ASP A 52 -0.40 -16.82 -10.01
C ASP A 52 -0.39 -15.29 -9.80
N VAL A 53 -1.39 -14.60 -10.34
CA VAL A 53 -1.52 -13.14 -10.19
C VAL A 53 -1.68 -12.72 -8.72
N ILE A 54 -2.48 -13.45 -7.95
CA ILE A 54 -2.68 -13.18 -6.52
C ILE A 54 -1.37 -13.39 -5.76
N SER A 55 -0.71 -14.53 -5.99
CA SER A 55 0.53 -14.90 -5.30
C SER A 55 1.66 -13.88 -5.58
N GLU A 56 1.84 -13.48 -6.83
CA GLU A 56 2.81 -12.45 -7.20
C GLU A 56 2.46 -11.08 -6.58
N SER A 57 1.18 -10.73 -6.50
CA SER A 57 0.75 -9.49 -5.85
C SER A 57 1.09 -9.48 -4.36
N VAL A 58 0.81 -10.58 -3.64
CA VAL A 58 1.13 -10.71 -2.21
C VAL A 58 2.63 -10.63 -1.97
N LYS A 59 3.42 -11.28 -2.82
CA LYS A 59 4.89 -11.21 -2.77
C LYS A 59 5.37 -9.77 -2.95
N GLN A 60 4.92 -9.07 -3.99
CA GLN A 60 5.29 -7.68 -4.25
C GLN A 60 4.90 -6.74 -3.11
N MET A 61 3.70 -6.89 -2.55
CA MET A 61 3.25 -6.09 -1.40
C MET A 61 4.16 -6.30 -0.19
N SER A 62 4.56 -7.53 0.08
CA SER A 62 5.47 -7.87 1.19
C SER A 62 6.88 -7.30 0.95
N GLU A 63 7.41 -7.42 -0.25
CA GLU A 63 8.70 -6.82 -0.64
C GLU A 63 8.66 -5.30 -0.50
N GLY A 64 7.58 -4.64 -0.94
CA GLY A 64 7.41 -3.19 -0.81
C GLY A 64 7.35 -2.72 0.65
N GLU A 65 6.71 -3.49 1.54
CA GLU A 65 6.68 -3.20 2.98
C GLU A 65 8.06 -3.38 3.62
N LEU A 66 8.76 -4.46 3.30
CA LEU A 66 10.12 -4.72 3.80
C LEU A 66 11.10 -3.62 3.36
N LEU A 67 11.03 -3.23 2.08
CA LEU A 67 11.85 -2.13 1.54
C LEU A 67 11.55 -0.82 2.27
N GLN A 68 10.28 -0.51 2.51
CA GLN A 68 9.89 0.68 3.26
C GLN A 68 10.45 0.67 4.68
N ILE A 69 10.38 -0.46 5.39
CA ILE A 69 10.89 -0.61 6.76
C ILE A 69 12.42 -0.44 6.79
N GLU A 70 13.12 -1.04 5.84
CA GLU A 70 14.58 -0.93 5.75
C GLU A 70 15.01 0.52 5.52
N LYS A 71 14.42 1.18 4.53
CA LYS A 71 14.77 2.55 4.14
C LYS A 71 14.34 3.59 5.18
N ALA A 72 13.20 3.39 5.84
CA ALA A 72 12.74 4.28 6.90
C ALA A 72 13.70 4.33 8.10
N LYS A 73 14.39 3.22 8.42
CA LYS A 73 15.39 3.17 9.48
C LYS A 73 16.60 4.06 9.19
N LYS A 74 16.98 4.19 7.92
CA LYS A 74 18.15 4.95 7.48
C LYS A 74 17.82 6.42 7.17
N LEU A 75 16.53 6.79 7.11
CA LEU A 75 16.04 8.08 6.60
C LEU A 75 16.60 8.42 5.21
N ASP A 76 16.89 7.39 4.42
CA ASP A 76 17.52 7.47 3.11
C ASP A 76 16.51 6.97 2.07
N ILE A 77 15.46 7.77 1.85
CA ILE A 77 14.48 7.51 0.81
C ILE A 77 14.54 8.68 -0.17
N ASP A 78 15.03 8.40 -1.37
CA ASP A 78 14.92 9.28 -2.52
C ASP A 78 13.58 9.07 -3.25
N GLU A 79 13.34 9.88 -4.26
CA GLU A 79 12.11 9.83 -5.04
C GLU A 79 11.96 8.50 -5.79
N GLU A 80 13.05 7.94 -6.32
CA GLU A 80 13.04 6.66 -7.04
C GLU A 80 12.63 5.51 -6.12
N THR A 81 13.25 5.43 -4.95
CA THR A 81 12.90 4.45 -3.90
C THR A 81 11.46 4.62 -3.43
N TYR A 82 10.98 5.85 -3.28
CA TYR A 82 9.58 6.10 -2.94
C TYR A 82 8.63 5.51 -3.99
N PHE A 83 8.89 5.79 -5.28
CA PHE A 83 8.06 5.22 -6.35
C PHE A 83 8.14 3.69 -6.42
N GLU A 84 9.29 3.09 -6.15
CA GLU A 84 9.42 1.63 -6.06
C GLU A 84 8.55 1.07 -4.94
N ILE A 85 8.62 1.66 -3.75
CA ILE A 85 7.80 1.25 -2.59
C ILE A 85 6.31 1.31 -2.91
N ILE A 86 5.81 2.44 -3.43
CA ILE A 86 4.38 2.58 -3.68
C ILE A 86 3.89 1.71 -4.84
N LYS A 87 4.73 1.45 -5.85
CA LYS A 87 4.44 0.48 -6.92
C LYS A 87 4.24 -0.91 -6.34
N LYS A 88 5.19 -1.39 -5.54
CA LYS A 88 5.13 -2.72 -4.94
C LYS A 88 4.02 -2.84 -3.90
N LYS A 89 3.95 -1.91 -2.94
CA LYS A 89 3.08 -2.00 -1.77
C LYS A 89 1.60 -1.75 -2.07
N THR A 90 1.28 -0.82 -2.97
CA THR A 90 -0.10 -0.37 -3.20
C THR A 90 -0.56 -0.60 -4.64
N ALA A 91 0.24 -0.15 -5.62
CA ALA A 91 -0.18 -0.17 -7.00
C ALA A 91 -0.22 -1.59 -7.59
N SER A 92 0.63 -2.50 -7.11
CA SER A 92 0.63 -3.92 -7.52
C SER A 92 -0.73 -4.58 -7.28
N LEU A 93 -1.35 -4.36 -6.12
CA LEU A 93 -2.66 -4.92 -5.80
C LEU A 93 -3.76 -4.41 -6.74
N ILE A 94 -3.80 -3.10 -6.99
CA ILE A 94 -4.79 -2.48 -7.89
C ILE A 94 -4.58 -2.99 -9.32
N SER A 95 -3.34 -3.06 -9.75
CA SER A 95 -2.94 -3.62 -11.05
C SER A 95 -3.37 -5.08 -11.20
N SER A 96 -3.18 -5.89 -10.14
CA SER A 96 -3.57 -7.30 -10.12
C SER A 96 -5.09 -7.48 -10.17
N CYS A 97 -5.87 -6.65 -9.46
CA CYS A 97 -7.33 -6.66 -9.57
C CYS A 97 -7.79 -6.38 -11.01
N CYS A 98 -7.18 -5.39 -11.67
CA CYS A 98 -7.47 -5.09 -13.08
C CYS A 98 -7.08 -6.25 -14.01
N LYS A 99 -5.92 -6.88 -13.77
CA LYS A 99 -5.43 -8.03 -14.54
C LYS A 99 -6.38 -9.23 -14.38
N ILE A 100 -6.77 -9.56 -13.16
CA ILE A 100 -7.69 -10.67 -12.87
C ILE A 100 -9.02 -10.46 -13.57
N ALA A 101 -9.59 -9.25 -13.49
CA ALA A 101 -10.84 -8.94 -14.17
C ALA A 101 -10.76 -9.15 -15.70
N ALA A 102 -9.65 -8.78 -16.33
CA ALA A 102 -9.45 -8.99 -17.77
C ALA A 102 -9.24 -10.47 -18.11
N VAL A 103 -8.50 -11.22 -17.28
CA VAL A 103 -8.26 -12.66 -17.47
C VAL A 103 -9.57 -13.44 -17.31
N SER A 104 -10.40 -13.12 -16.32
CA SER A 104 -11.65 -13.84 -16.05
C SER A 104 -12.70 -13.75 -17.18
N VAL A 105 -12.58 -12.74 -18.05
CA VAL A 105 -13.45 -12.59 -19.23
C VAL A 105 -12.74 -13.00 -20.53
N ASN A 106 -11.62 -13.72 -20.45
CA ASN A 106 -10.85 -14.19 -21.60
C ASN A 106 -10.43 -13.07 -22.58
N SER A 107 -10.06 -11.88 -22.06
CA SER A 107 -9.55 -10.77 -22.86
C SER A 107 -8.25 -11.16 -23.58
N SER A 108 -7.98 -10.51 -24.71
CA SER A 108 -6.72 -10.71 -25.44
C SER A 108 -5.50 -10.32 -24.61
N SER A 109 -4.34 -10.93 -24.87
CA SER A 109 -3.10 -10.64 -24.15
C SER A 109 -2.70 -9.16 -24.22
N SER A 110 -3.04 -8.47 -25.31
CA SER A 110 -2.80 -7.02 -25.47
C SER A 110 -3.69 -6.18 -24.57
N GLU A 111 -4.95 -6.55 -24.41
CA GLU A 111 -5.90 -5.90 -23.50
C GLU A 111 -5.53 -6.12 -22.05
N VAL A 112 -5.18 -7.37 -21.68
CA VAL A 112 -4.69 -7.69 -20.33
C VAL A 112 -3.48 -6.83 -19.97
N LYS A 113 -2.47 -6.72 -20.86
CA LYS A 113 -1.30 -5.87 -20.64
C LYS A 113 -1.69 -4.39 -20.46
N ARG A 114 -2.59 -3.90 -21.31
CA ARG A 114 -3.05 -2.50 -21.26
C ARG A 114 -3.77 -2.17 -19.97
N ILE A 115 -4.73 -3.01 -19.56
CA ILE A 115 -5.51 -2.78 -18.35
C ILE A 115 -4.66 -2.92 -17.07
N THR A 116 -3.72 -3.86 -17.06
CA THR A 116 -2.73 -4.03 -15.99
C THR A 116 -1.91 -2.75 -15.80
N LYS A 117 -1.43 -2.15 -16.91
CA LYS A 117 -0.68 -0.89 -16.87
C LYS A 117 -1.54 0.27 -16.36
N ILE A 118 -2.80 0.35 -16.79
CA ILE A 118 -3.75 1.36 -16.30
C ILE A 118 -3.96 1.19 -14.78
N GLY A 119 -4.19 -0.03 -14.29
CA GLY A 119 -4.33 -0.32 -12.87
C GLY A 119 -3.09 0.11 -12.06
N MET A 120 -1.89 -0.10 -12.59
CA MET A 120 -0.65 0.35 -11.98
C MET A 120 -0.60 1.88 -11.83
N HIS A 121 -0.92 2.64 -12.89
CA HIS A 121 -0.94 4.10 -12.83
C HIS A 121 -2.01 4.64 -11.88
N ILE A 122 -3.20 4.03 -11.85
CA ILE A 122 -4.26 4.37 -10.90
C ILE A 122 -3.77 4.15 -9.48
N GLY A 123 -3.10 3.03 -9.20
CA GLY A 123 -2.56 2.72 -7.87
C GLY A 123 -1.51 3.71 -7.40
N ILE A 124 -0.60 4.11 -8.29
CA ILE A 124 0.41 5.14 -8.01
C ILE A 124 -0.27 6.49 -7.71
N ALA A 125 -1.19 6.92 -8.55
CA ALA A 125 -1.90 8.18 -8.36
C ALA A 125 -2.73 8.19 -7.07
N PHE A 126 -3.36 7.04 -6.74
CA PHE A 126 -4.10 6.86 -5.50
C PHE A 126 -3.19 7.06 -4.27
N GLN A 127 -2.00 6.44 -4.27
CA GLN A 127 -1.07 6.54 -3.13
C GLN A 127 -0.53 7.96 -2.98
N ILE A 128 -0.12 8.62 -4.08
CA ILE A 128 0.32 10.02 -4.03
C ILE A 128 -0.78 10.91 -3.46
N LYS A 129 -2.02 10.70 -3.87
CA LYS A 129 -3.16 11.45 -3.35
C LYS A 129 -3.42 11.18 -1.86
N ASP A 130 -3.28 9.93 -1.41
CA ASP A 130 -3.43 9.58 0.02
C ASP A 130 -2.33 10.27 0.87
N ASP A 131 -1.11 10.28 0.39
CA ASP A 131 0.01 10.97 1.05
C ASP A 131 -0.22 12.49 1.13
N LEU A 132 -0.73 13.11 0.06
CA LEU A 132 -1.06 14.54 0.06
C LEU A 132 -2.17 14.90 1.06
N PHE A 133 -3.10 14.01 1.31
CA PHE A 133 -4.18 14.24 2.27
C PHE A 133 -3.71 14.37 3.72
N ASP A 134 -2.59 13.76 4.08
CA ASP A 134 -2.01 13.89 5.43
C ASP A 134 -1.52 15.32 5.72
N TYR A 135 -1.18 16.08 4.68
CA TYR A 135 -0.74 17.48 4.73
C TYR A 135 -1.88 18.49 4.46
N GLY A 136 -3.04 18.02 4.01
CA GLY A 136 -4.17 18.86 3.60
C GLY A 136 -4.96 19.48 4.77
N LYS A 137 -5.75 20.54 4.47
CA LYS A 137 -6.64 21.18 5.46
C LYS A 137 -7.93 20.41 5.75
N LYS A 138 -8.35 19.50 4.86
CA LYS A 138 -9.59 18.72 5.01
C LYS A 138 -9.38 17.48 5.87
N THR A 139 -10.22 17.30 6.89
CA THR A 139 -10.23 16.10 7.74
C THR A 139 -10.91 14.96 6.98
N ILE A 140 -10.15 14.02 6.48
CA ILE A 140 -10.66 12.84 5.76
C ILE A 140 -10.55 11.61 6.65
N GLY A 141 -11.36 11.56 7.71
CA GLY A 141 -11.53 10.35 8.54
C GLY A 141 -10.28 9.81 9.25
N LYS A 142 -9.12 10.51 9.14
CA LYS A 142 -7.87 10.20 9.85
C LYS A 142 -7.36 11.46 10.56
N PRO A 143 -6.74 11.35 11.75
CA PRO A 143 -5.99 12.45 12.36
C PRO A 143 -4.83 12.87 11.45
N ARG A 144 -4.51 14.16 11.39
CA ARG A 144 -3.44 14.73 10.54
C ARG A 144 -2.06 14.39 11.08
N GLY A 145 -1.06 14.35 10.20
CA GLY A 145 0.34 14.18 10.55
C GLY A 145 0.64 12.78 11.11
N ILE A 146 -0.22 11.78 10.84
CA ILE A 146 0.04 10.40 11.26
C ILE A 146 1.28 9.86 10.55
N ASP A 147 1.44 10.14 9.26
CA ASP A 147 2.56 9.63 8.49
C ASP A 147 3.89 10.20 9.01
N ILE A 148 3.92 11.49 9.39
CA ILE A 148 5.08 12.10 10.04
C ILE A 148 5.36 11.45 11.42
N LYS A 149 4.32 11.27 12.25
CA LYS A 149 4.46 10.61 13.56
C LYS A 149 4.93 9.16 13.45
N GLN A 150 4.55 8.48 12.39
CA GLN A 150 4.98 7.11 12.09
C GLN A 150 6.33 7.04 11.35
N LYS A 151 6.99 8.18 11.14
CA LYS A 151 8.25 8.29 10.40
C LYS A 151 8.15 7.71 8.99
N LYS A 152 6.97 7.79 8.37
CA LYS A 152 6.81 7.47 6.96
C LYS A 152 7.36 8.61 6.12
N ILE A 153 8.22 8.28 5.20
CA ILE A 153 8.77 9.25 4.25
C ILE A 153 7.84 9.27 3.03
N THR A 154 7.09 10.36 2.91
CA THR A 154 6.11 10.60 1.85
C THR A 154 6.69 11.54 0.79
N LEU A 155 6.10 11.58 -0.40
CA LEU A 155 6.60 12.42 -1.49
C LEU A 155 6.72 13.91 -1.12
N PRO A 156 5.76 14.55 -0.41
CA PRO A 156 5.92 15.93 0.03
C PRO A 156 7.12 16.13 0.97
N LEU A 157 7.40 15.17 1.85
CA LEU A 157 8.55 15.23 2.74
C LEU A 157 9.87 15.11 1.97
N ILE A 158 9.95 14.16 1.01
CA ILE A 158 11.13 13.99 0.14
C ILE A 158 11.40 15.28 -0.63
N TYR A 159 10.37 15.86 -1.25
CA TYR A 159 10.50 17.12 -1.97
C TYR A 159 11.01 18.24 -1.07
N THR A 160 10.47 18.37 0.14
CA THR A 160 10.91 19.35 1.11
C THR A 160 12.38 19.14 1.48
N LEU A 161 12.76 17.90 1.83
CA LEU A 161 14.15 17.57 2.21
C LEU A 161 15.17 17.84 1.10
N ASN A 162 14.76 17.76 -0.16
CA ASN A 162 15.62 18.04 -1.30
C ASN A 162 15.77 19.54 -1.60
N ASN A 163 14.87 20.39 -1.10
CA ASN A 163 14.83 21.83 -1.38
C ASN A 163 15.18 22.72 -0.19
N ILE A 164 15.54 22.16 0.96
CA ILE A 164 15.96 22.91 2.16
C ILE A 164 17.46 22.81 2.41
N ASN A 165 18.00 23.78 3.16
CA ASN A 165 19.41 23.80 3.53
C ASN A 165 19.76 22.75 4.63
N LYS A 166 21.07 22.52 4.86
CA LYS A 166 21.54 21.52 5.82
C LYS A 166 21.07 21.78 7.27
N SER A 167 20.90 23.04 7.66
CA SER A 167 20.46 23.41 9.00
C SER A 167 18.99 23.05 9.21
N GLU A 168 18.15 23.42 8.25
CA GLU A 168 16.71 23.11 8.25
C GLU A 168 16.47 21.60 8.16
N LYS A 169 17.27 20.88 7.36
CA LYS A 169 17.21 19.42 7.27
C LYS A 169 17.46 18.76 8.62
N ARG A 170 18.47 19.23 9.37
CA ARG A 170 18.75 18.71 10.73
C ARG A 170 17.62 18.97 11.71
N TRP A 171 16.95 20.12 11.58
CA TRP A 171 15.81 20.47 12.42
C TRP A 171 14.58 19.60 12.12
N LEU A 172 14.32 19.33 10.83
CA LEU A 172 13.16 18.54 10.39
C LEU A 172 13.27 17.05 10.73
N ILE A 173 14.51 16.53 10.83
CA ILE A 173 14.78 15.10 11.10
C ILE A 173 14.83 14.79 12.62
N LYS A 174 14.96 15.80 13.49
CA LYS A 174 14.89 15.63 14.96
C LYS A 174 13.47 15.34 15.41
#